data_b099e462cfeee7e08367a5f184ebd288
#
_entry.id   b099e462cfeee7e08367a5f184ebd288
#
_cell.length_a   1.000
_cell.length_b   1.000
_cell.length_c   1.000
_cell.angle_alpha   90.00
_cell.angle_beta   90.00
_cell.angle_gamma   90.00
#
_symmetry.space_group_name_H-M   'P 1'
#
loop_
_entity.id
_entity.type
_entity.pdbx_description
1 polymer ?
#
loop_
_entity_poly.entity_id
_entity_poly.type
_entity_poly.pdbx_seq_one_letter_code
_entity_poly.pdbx_strand_id
1 'polypeptide(L)'
;MYVTLEPCQMCSGALVQSRIDEVVIGCMNSKAGCAGSVMNLLQVEGFNHQVKITQGVLEEECSTMLSDFFKRLREKKKQEKAARKAEWEKLENQQSEKEADK
;
A
#
# COMPACT_ATOMS: atom_id res chain seq x y z
N MET A 1 -7.21 17.31 5.77
CA MET A 1 -6.74 15.92 6.00
C MET A 1 -5.25 15.83 5.75
N TYR A 2 -4.56 15.08 6.57
CA TYR A 2 -3.12 14.84 6.43
C TYR A 2 -2.88 13.36 6.14
N VAL A 3 -2.11 13.07 5.10
CA VAL A 3 -1.79 11.70 4.70
C VAL A 3 -0.29 11.57 4.43
N THR A 4 0.29 10.43 4.78
CA THR A 4 1.71 10.17 4.55
C THR A 4 1.99 9.77 3.10
N LEU A 5 1.06 9.08 2.46
CA LEU A 5 1.15 8.61 1.09
C LEU A 5 0.00 9.16 0.25
N GLU A 6 0.27 9.50 -0.99
CA GLU A 6 -0.74 9.98 -1.94
C GLU A 6 -1.91 8.99 -2.05
N PRO A 7 -3.17 9.47 -1.94
CA PRO A 7 -4.34 8.59 -1.97
C PRO A 7 -4.53 7.89 -3.33
N CYS A 8 -4.99 6.64 -3.29
CA CYS A 8 -5.36 5.89 -4.48
C CYS A 8 -6.75 6.31 -5.00
N GLN A 9 -7.23 5.68 -6.06
CA GLN A 9 -8.52 5.98 -6.68
C GLN A 9 -9.69 5.94 -5.69
N MET A 10 -9.76 4.92 -4.87
CA MET A 10 -10.84 4.73 -3.90
C MET A 10 -10.80 5.81 -2.81
N CYS A 11 -9.64 6.07 -2.24
CA CYS A 11 -9.46 7.08 -1.20
C CYS A 11 -9.68 8.49 -1.75
N SER A 12 -9.19 8.78 -2.96
CA SER A 12 -9.40 10.08 -3.60
C SER A 12 -10.88 10.32 -3.88
N GLY A 13 -11.60 9.31 -4.36
CA GLY A 13 -13.04 9.38 -4.56
C GLY A 13 -13.78 9.64 -3.25
N ALA A 14 -13.38 8.98 -2.17
CA ALA A 14 -13.96 9.19 -0.85
C ALA A 14 -13.72 10.61 -0.33
N LEU A 15 -12.54 11.19 -0.58
CA LEU A 15 -12.22 12.56 -0.20
C LEU A 15 -13.12 13.57 -0.91
N VAL A 16 -13.36 13.38 -2.21
CA VAL A 16 -14.28 14.23 -2.98
C VAL A 16 -15.71 14.10 -2.48
N GLN A 17 -16.19 12.88 -2.26
CA GLN A 17 -17.55 12.62 -1.77
C GLN A 17 -17.76 13.16 -0.36
N SER A 18 -16.75 13.13 0.49
CA SER A 18 -16.81 13.68 1.85
C SER A 18 -16.63 15.19 1.90
N ARG A 19 -16.35 15.84 0.77
CA ARG A 19 -16.15 17.29 0.65
C ARG A 19 -15.06 17.83 1.57
N ILE A 20 -13.95 17.13 1.64
CA ILE A 20 -12.75 17.58 2.36
C ILE A 20 -12.20 18.84 1.68
N ASP A 21 -11.89 19.89 2.44
CA ASP A 21 -11.41 21.15 1.89
C ASP A 21 -9.98 21.07 1.37
N GLU A 22 -9.09 20.43 2.11
CA GLU A 22 -7.68 20.32 1.77
C GLU A 22 -7.10 18.99 2.21
N VAL A 23 -6.21 18.44 1.38
CA VAL A 23 -5.38 17.29 1.72
C VAL A 23 -3.91 17.68 1.68
N VAL A 24 -3.19 17.34 2.74
CA VAL A 24 -1.74 17.54 2.87
C VAL A 24 -1.06 16.20 2.73
N ILE A 25 -0.23 16.05 1.70
CA ILE A 25 0.39 14.78 1.31
C ILE A 25 1.88 14.80 1.61
N GLY A 26 2.38 13.76 2.27
CA GLY A 26 3.80 13.60 2.55
C GLY A 26 4.57 13.17 1.31
N CYS A 27 4.40 11.93 0.85
CA CYS A 27 5.07 11.42 -0.33
C CYS A 27 4.07 11.01 -1.41
N MET A 28 4.50 11.08 -2.68
CA MET A 28 3.68 10.74 -3.83
C MET A 28 3.79 9.24 -4.15
N ASN A 29 2.74 8.71 -4.75
CA ASN A 29 2.69 7.31 -5.18
C ASN A 29 2.62 7.25 -6.70
N SER A 30 3.75 7.04 -7.35
CA SER A 30 3.86 7.05 -8.81
C SER A 30 3.11 5.91 -9.51
N LYS A 31 2.75 4.85 -8.78
CA LYS A 31 2.08 3.68 -9.37
C LYS A 31 0.56 3.69 -9.25
N ALA A 32 0.03 4.24 -8.16
CA ALA A 32 -1.39 4.20 -7.87
C ALA A 32 -1.96 5.50 -7.31
N GLY A 33 -1.16 6.57 -7.26
CA GLY A 33 -1.58 7.85 -6.72
C GLY A 33 -2.55 8.60 -7.63
N CYS A 34 -3.65 9.07 -7.07
CA CYS A 34 -4.70 9.78 -7.80
C CYS A 34 -4.90 11.23 -7.34
N ALA A 35 -3.85 11.83 -6.77
CA ALA A 35 -3.83 13.24 -6.39
C ALA A 35 -2.74 14.03 -7.14
N GLY A 36 -2.32 13.54 -8.31
CA GLY A 36 -1.36 14.20 -9.18
C GLY A 36 -0.33 13.30 -9.85
N SER A 37 -0.06 12.08 -9.32
CA SER A 37 0.98 11.21 -9.90
C SER A 37 0.51 10.48 -11.16
N VAL A 38 -0.52 9.63 -11.05
CA VAL A 38 -1.09 8.93 -12.20
C VAL A 38 -2.18 9.77 -12.82
N MET A 39 -3.08 10.28 -12.00
CA MET A 39 -4.14 11.19 -12.39
C MET A 39 -4.51 12.05 -11.19
N ASN A 40 -5.32 13.08 -11.38
CA ASN A 40 -5.75 13.96 -10.30
C ASN A 40 -7.27 13.91 -10.18
N LEU A 41 -7.78 12.99 -9.37
CA LEU A 41 -9.22 12.85 -9.11
C LEU A 41 -9.76 13.91 -8.14
N LEU A 42 -8.89 14.57 -7.38
CA LEU A 42 -9.29 15.57 -6.39
C LEU A 42 -9.69 16.91 -7.01
N GLN A 43 -9.27 17.17 -8.24
CA GLN A 43 -9.47 18.47 -8.90
C GLN A 43 -10.07 18.34 -10.31
N VAL A 44 -10.95 17.36 -10.52
CA VAL A 44 -11.69 17.20 -11.77
C VAL A 44 -12.81 18.24 -11.85
N GLU A 45 -12.83 19.02 -12.92
CA GLU A 45 -13.82 20.11 -13.10
C GLU A 45 -15.27 19.65 -13.09
N GLY A 46 -15.54 18.45 -13.57
CA GLY A 46 -16.89 17.89 -13.61
C GLY A 46 -17.42 17.41 -12.27
N PHE A 47 -16.58 17.34 -11.24
CA PHE A 47 -17.01 16.90 -9.91
C PHE A 47 -17.61 18.07 -9.10
N ASN A 48 -18.56 17.76 -8.25
CA ASN A 48 -19.28 18.74 -7.42
C ASN A 48 -18.38 19.46 -6.42
N HIS A 49 -17.23 18.88 -6.09
CA HIS A 49 -16.31 19.43 -5.11
C HIS A 49 -14.87 19.21 -5.57
N GLN A 50 -14.03 20.18 -5.31
CA GLN A 50 -12.59 20.09 -5.56
C GLN A 50 -11.82 20.22 -4.26
N VAL A 51 -10.78 19.41 -4.10
CA VAL A 51 -9.95 19.37 -2.89
C VAL A 51 -8.63 20.07 -3.17
N LYS A 52 -8.25 21.01 -2.31
CA LYS A 52 -6.95 21.67 -2.40
C LYS A 52 -5.84 20.69 -2.00
N ILE A 53 -4.78 20.63 -2.77
CA ILE A 53 -3.67 19.70 -2.57
C ILE A 53 -2.42 20.45 -2.14
N THR A 54 -1.81 20.02 -1.03
CA THR A 54 -0.48 20.45 -0.59
C THR A 54 0.40 19.20 -0.55
N GLN A 55 1.47 19.18 -1.35
CA GLN A 55 2.35 18.01 -1.48
C GLN A 55 3.75 18.30 -0.95
N GLY A 56 4.50 17.23 -0.70
CA GLY A 56 5.91 17.30 -0.34
C GLY A 56 6.19 17.68 1.10
N VAL A 57 5.19 17.64 1.98
CA VAL A 57 5.37 17.91 3.40
C VAL A 57 6.04 16.72 4.05
N LEU A 58 7.27 16.89 4.53
CA LEU A 58 8.10 15.80 5.12
C LEU A 58 8.23 14.60 4.17
N GLU A 59 8.39 14.85 2.88
CA GLU A 59 8.40 13.82 1.83
C GLU A 59 9.47 12.76 2.07
N GLU A 60 10.69 13.14 2.41
CA GLU A 60 11.78 12.20 2.68
C GLU A 60 11.49 11.33 3.89
N GLU A 61 11.00 11.92 4.98
CA GLU A 61 10.67 11.19 6.21
C GLU A 61 9.53 10.21 5.99
N CYS A 62 8.47 10.63 5.30
CA CYS A 62 7.34 9.77 4.95
C CYS A 62 7.76 8.64 4.02
N SER A 63 8.54 8.94 3.00
CA SER A 63 9.03 7.97 2.03
C SER A 63 9.93 6.93 2.69
N THR A 64 10.87 7.37 3.52
CA THR A 64 11.79 6.48 4.26
C THR A 64 11.02 5.58 5.23
N MET A 65 10.09 6.14 5.98
CA MET A 65 9.26 5.41 6.93
C MET A 65 8.46 4.29 6.24
N LEU A 66 7.84 4.59 5.11
CA LEU A 66 7.07 3.63 4.32
C LEU A 66 7.97 2.57 3.68
N SER A 67 9.12 2.97 3.13
CA SER A 67 10.09 2.05 2.56
C SER A 67 10.62 1.06 3.60
N ASP A 68 10.95 1.53 4.80
CA ASP A 68 11.40 0.69 5.89
C ASP A 68 10.32 -0.27 6.36
N PHE A 69 9.09 0.21 6.47
CA PHE A 69 7.94 -0.63 6.84
C PHE A 69 7.72 -1.75 5.83
N PHE A 70 7.68 -1.45 4.54
CA PHE A 70 7.49 -2.44 3.49
C PHE A 70 8.66 -3.41 3.39
N LYS A 71 9.88 -2.95 3.63
CA LYS A 71 11.07 -3.80 3.68
C LYS A 71 10.97 -4.82 4.82
N ARG A 72 10.59 -4.39 6.02
CA ARG A 72 10.36 -5.28 7.17
C ARG A 72 9.24 -6.27 6.89
N LEU A 73 8.16 -5.81 6.27
CA LEU A 73 7.02 -6.66 5.92
C LEU A 73 7.42 -7.73 4.91
N ARG A 74 8.24 -7.39 3.92
CA ARG A 74 8.77 -8.35 2.94
C ARG A 74 9.67 -9.40 3.58
N GLU A 75 10.54 -8.99 4.48
CA GLU A 75 11.41 -9.90 5.25
C GLU A 75 10.57 -10.86 6.10
N LYS A 76 9.57 -10.34 6.80
CA LYS A 76 8.66 -11.15 7.61
C LYS A 76 7.88 -12.16 6.77
N LYS A 77 7.34 -11.74 5.63
CA LYS A 77 6.64 -12.63 4.68
C LYS A 77 7.57 -13.70 4.12
N LYS A 78 8.82 -13.35 3.84
CA LYS A 78 9.83 -14.27 3.33
C LYS A 78 10.14 -15.35 4.37
N GLN A 79 10.28 -14.98 5.65
CA GLN A 79 10.49 -15.90 6.76
C GLN A 79 9.28 -16.80 6.96
N GLU A 80 8.07 -16.27 6.95
CA GLU A 80 6.83 -17.04 7.06
C GLU A 80 6.67 -18.03 5.90
N LYS A 81 6.99 -17.59 4.69
CA LYS A 81 6.93 -18.43 3.49
C LYS A 81 7.94 -19.57 3.54
N ALA A 82 9.16 -19.30 4.03
CA ALA A 82 10.19 -20.31 4.23
C ALA A 82 9.77 -21.31 5.31
N ALA A 83 9.17 -20.86 6.42
CA ALA A 83 8.65 -21.71 7.48
C ALA A 83 7.51 -22.60 6.99
N ARG A 84 6.57 -22.05 6.22
CA ARG A 84 5.47 -22.81 5.60
C ARG A 84 6.00 -23.85 4.63
N LYS A 85 6.98 -23.50 3.83
CA LYS A 85 7.59 -24.44 2.88
C LYS A 85 8.28 -25.59 3.60
N ALA A 86 8.98 -25.33 4.70
CA ALA A 86 9.59 -26.36 5.53
C ALA A 86 8.55 -27.30 6.15
N GLU A 87 7.43 -26.78 6.63
CA GLU A 87 6.30 -27.60 7.14
C GLU A 87 5.69 -28.46 6.05
N TRP A 88 5.49 -27.92 4.85
CA TRP A 88 4.98 -28.64 3.69
C TRP A 88 5.89 -29.79 3.30
N GLU A 89 7.20 -29.58 3.25
CA GLU A 89 8.19 -30.61 2.95
C GLU A 89 8.17 -31.73 3.98
N LYS A 90 8.03 -31.40 5.27
CA LYS A 90 7.87 -32.39 6.35
C LYS A 90 6.61 -33.21 6.18
N LEU A 91 5.48 -32.56 5.84
CA LEU A 91 4.22 -33.24 5.61
C LEU A 91 4.27 -34.17 4.40
N GLU A 92 4.88 -33.74 3.30
CA GLU A 92 5.09 -34.56 2.10
C GLU A 92 5.98 -35.76 2.40
N ASN A 93 7.06 -35.59 3.13
CA ASN A 93 7.95 -36.66 3.55
C ASN A 93 7.23 -37.68 4.46
N GLN A 94 6.38 -37.22 5.39
CA GLN A 94 5.57 -38.09 6.23
C GLN A 94 4.54 -38.89 5.43
N GLN A 95 3.92 -38.27 4.43
CA GLN A 95 3.00 -38.98 3.52
C GLN A 95 3.71 -39.99 2.66
N SER A 96 4.89 -39.66 2.13
CA SER A 96 5.72 -40.61 1.37
C SER A 96 6.15 -41.80 2.21
N GLU A 97 6.52 -41.61 3.45
CA GLU A 97 6.87 -42.67 4.41
C GLU A 97 5.67 -43.56 4.69
N LYS A 98 4.48 -43.00 4.87
CA LYS A 98 3.24 -43.78 5.09
C LYS A 98 2.83 -44.58 3.84
N GLU A 99 3.03 -44.05 2.65
CA GLU A 99 2.78 -44.77 1.39
C GLU A 99 3.81 -45.87 1.15
N ALA A 100 5.06 -45.67 1.55
CA ALA A 100 6.11 -46.67 1.43
C ALA A 100 5.92 -47.85 2.38
N ASP A 101 5.25 -47.65 3.51
CA ASP A 101 4.92 -48.73 4.48
C ASP A 101 3.72 -49.60 4.08
N LYS A 102 3.07 -49.29 2.98
CA LYS A 102 2.02 -50.09 2.39
C LYS A 102 2.56 -51.01 1.31
#